data_375a75edee14283db186fe7a2b8d215e
#
_entry.id   375a75edee14283db186fe7a2b8d215e
#
_cell.length_a   1.000
_cell.length_b   1.000
_cell.length_c   1.000
_cell.angle_alpha   90.00
_cell.angle_beta   90.00
_cell.angle_gamma   90.00
#
_symmetry.space_group_name_H-M   'P 1'
#
loop_
_entity.id
_entity.type
_entity.pdbx_description
1 polymer ?
#
loop_
_entity_poly.entity_id
_entity_poly.type
_entity_poly.pdbx_seq_one_letter_code
_entity_poly.pdbx_strand_id
1 'polypeptide(L)'
;VQTVNKWAADFINGLNTTCIQNDTLRKKRIVPTTIAQIKLKYNQAKQRLILLDYDGTLTALKPRPEDAKPTPELISILQQLASDPANHIVINSGRDHFILEKWFGLLPVSMAAEHGAFYKENGVWHKKIKKTEWGTGLLSILQMFVDRTPRSHLEIKETALAWHYRESDAWLGTLRAQQLVNALVSICTRQKLQILQGNKVVEVKSPDCNKGSEVERLLANRRYDFVMAMGDDTTDEDMFQALPAKAVTIKIGNVSKAANYNLPAQSDVLPFLQSMLRKQKNTDTTKSYVRNRLTSAFSFFRDLLKTK
;
A
#
# COMPACT_ATOMS: atom_id res chain seq x y z
N VAL A 1 41.89 6.81 2.68
CA VAL A 1 42.44 7.36 1.41
C VAL A 1 41.77 6.57 0.29
N GLN A 2 40.94 7.22 -0.51
CA GLN A 2 40.39 6.58 -1.74
C GLN A 2 41.50 6.58 -2.79
N THR A 3 42.00 5.42 -3.12
CA THR A 3 42.94 5.26 -4.25
C THR A 3 42.15 5.20 -5.56
N VAL A 4 42.77 5.56 -6.68
CA VAL A 4 42.18 5.48 -8.04
C VAL A 4 41.69 4.07 -8.31
N ASN A 5 42.43 3.04 -7.88
CA ASN A 5 42.04 1.62 -8.04
C ASN A 5 40.75 1.28 -7.27
N LYS A 6 40.62 1.81 -6.05
CA LYS A 6 39.39 1.60 -5.27
C LYS A 6 38.19 2.29 -5.91
N TRP A 7 38.35 3.54 -6.37
CA TRP A 7 37.33 4.26 -7.10
C TRP A 7 36.88 3.52 -8.37
N ALA A 8 37.86 3.06 -9.16
CA ALA A 8 37.56 2.29 -10.38
C ALA A 8 36.81 0.97 -10.09
N ALA A 9 37.22 0.24 -9.03
CA ALA A 9 36.54 -0.97 -8.60
C ALA A 9 35.10 -0.67 -8.14
N ASP A 10 34.89 0.34 -7.32
CA ASP A 10 33.57 0.77 -6.85
C ASP A 10 32.67 1.20 -8.01
N PHE A 11 33.22 1.92 -9.00
CA PHE A 11 32.50 2.33 -10.21
C PHE A 11 32.07 1.13 -11.08
N ILE A 12 32.99 0.19 -11.34
CA ILE A 12 32.69 -1.03 -12.11
C ILE A 12 31.64 -1.89 -11.39
N ASN A 13 31.75 -2.05 -10.06
CA ASN A 13 30.79 -2.76 -9.26
C ASN A 13 29.41 -2.09 -9.29
N GLY A 14 29.37 -0.76 -9.23
CA GLY A 14 28.14 0.03 -9.39
C GLY A 14 27.48 -0.19 -10.74
N LEU A 15 28.26 -0.14 -11.84
CA LEU A 15 27.79 -0.43 -13.19
C LEU A 15 27.23 -1.86 -13.33
N ASN A 16 27.97 -2.85 -12.85
CA ASN A 16 27.52 -4.25 -12.88
C ASN A 16 26.22 -4.45 -12.10
N THR A 17 26.12 -3.87 -10.91
CA THR A 17 24.91 -3.90 -10.10
C THR A 17 23.72 -3.29 -10.84
N THR A 18 23.92 -2.14 -11.48
CA THR A 18 22.89 -1.46 -12.26
C THR A 18 22.46 -2.28 -13.48
N CYS A 19 23.41 -2.90 -14.18
CA CYS A 19 23.08 -3.81 -15.30
C CYS A 19 22.25 -5.00 -14.86
N ILE A 20 22.63 -5.68 -13.76
CA ILE A 20 21.87 -6.81 -13.21
C ILE A 20 20.46 -6.37 -12.78
N GLN A 21 20.34 -5.20 -12.14
CA GLN A 21 19.04 -4.64 -11.74
C GLN A 21 18.16 -4.38 -12.96
N ASN A 22 18.69 -3.74 -14.00
CA ASN A 22 17.97 -3.45 -15.25
C ASN A 22 17.52 -4.73 -15.96
N ASP A 23 18.36 -5.75 -16.02
CA ASP A 23 17.99 -7.04 -16.60
C ASP A 23 16.90 -7.74 -15.80
N THR A 24 16.94 -7.65 -14.48
CA THR A 24 15.91 -8.19 -13.60
C THR A 24 14.59 -7.47 -13.77
N LEU A 25 14.60 -6.13 -13.83
CA LEU A 25 13.41 -5.33 -14.14
C LEU A 25 12.81 -5.72 -15.48
N ARG A 26 13.65 -5.86 -16.50
CA ARG A 26 13.22 -6.25 -17.85
C ARG A 26 12.52 -7.61 -17.88
N LYS A 27 13.05 -8.60 -17.15
CA LYS A 27 12.48 -9.95 -17.05
C LYS A 27 11.17 -10.00 -16.27
N LYS A 28 11.05 -9.19 -15.21
CA LYS A 28 9.86 -9.13 -14.33
C LYS A 28 8.78 -8.16 -14.82
N ARG A 29 9.08 -7.34 -15.81
CA ARG A 29 8.15 -6.32 -16.31
C ARG A 29 6.86 -6.94 -16.82
N ILE A 30 5.75 -6.39 -16.35
CA ILE A 30 4.42 -6.75 -16.83
C ILE A 30 4.25 -6.23 -18.26
N VAL A 31 3.99 -7.16 -19.19
CA VAL A 31 3.68 -6.89 -20.59
C VAL A 31 2.24 -7.36 -20.91
N PRO A 32 1.63 -6.96 -22.02
CA PRO A 32 0.24 -7.31 -22.34
C PRO A 32 -0.07 -8.81 -22.25
N THR A 33 0.86 -9.67 -22.66
CA THR A 33 0.73 -11.13 -22.54
C THR A 33 0.69 -11.60 -21.09
N THR A 34 1.49 -10.99 -20.21
CA THR A 34 1.49 -11.25 -18.78
C THR A 34 0.15 -10.83 -18.15
N ILE A 35 -0.38 -9.65 -18.55
CA ILE A 35 -1.71 -9.19 -18.08
C ILE A 35 -2.79 -10.22 -18.48
N ALA A 36 -2.76 -10.70 -19.72
CA ALA A 36 -3.72 -11.70 -20.21
C ALA A 36 -3.64 -13.01 -19.40
N GLN A 37 -2.43 -13.49 -19.07
CA GLN A 37 -2.24 -14.67 -18.23
C GLN A 37 -2.73 -14.48 -16.79
N ILE A 38 -2.41 -13.34 -16.16
CA ILE A 38 -2.89 -12.99 -14.82
C ILE A 38 -4.42 -12.92 -14.83
N LYS A 39 -5.00 -12.26 -15.82
CA LYS A 39 -6.46 -12.12 -15.97
C LYS A 39 -7.15 -13.46 -16.18
N LEU A 40 -6.55 -14.38 -16.93
CA LEU A 40 -7.07 -15.72 -17.10
C LEU A 40 -7.17 -16.46 -15.76
N LYS A 41 -6.08 -16.48 -14.97
CA LYS A 41 -6.05 -17.06 -13.63
C LYS A 41 -7.07 -16.41 -12.71
N TYR A 42 -7.15 -15.09 -12.73
CA TYR A 42 -8.12 -14.32 -11.95
C TYR A 42 -9.56 -14.72 -12.28
N ASN A 43 -9.91 -14.82 -13.56
CA ASN A 43 -11.26 -15.16 -13.99
C ASN A 43 -11.67 -16.60 -13.67
N GLN A 44 -10.71 -17.54 -13.64
CA GLN A 44 -10.96 -18.95 -13.29
C GLN A 44 -11.12 -19.18 -11.78
N ALA A 45 -10.59 -18.28 -10.96
CA ALA A 45 -10.63 -18.42 -9.51
C ALA A 45 -12.01 -18.07 -8.93
N LYS A 46 -12.47 -18.88 -7.97
CA LYS A 46 -13.74 -18.71 -7.23
C LYS A 46 -13.56 -17.84 -5.98
N GLN A 47 -12.37 -17.86 -5.39
CA GLN A 47 -12.03 -17.08 -4.18
C GLN A 47 -10.70 -16.37 -4.42
N ARG A 48 -10.73 -15.05 -4.39
CA ARG A 48 -9.58 -14.21 -4.73
C ARG A 48 -9.22 -13.29 -3.59
N LEU A 49 -7.95 -13.25 -3.22
CA LEU A 49 -7.38 -12.28 -2.29
C LEU A 49 -6.58 -11.24 -3.07
N ILE A 50 -6.87 -9.97 -2.87
CA ILE A 50 -6.18 -8.84 -3.50
C ILE A 50 -5.68 -7.92 -2.40
N LEU A 51 -4.36 -7.93 -2.18
CA LEU A 51 -3.66 -7.14 -1.18
C LEU A 51 -3.05 -5.92 -1.86
N LEU A 52 -3.42 -4.75 -1.44
CA LEU A 52 -3.00 -3.49 -2.05
C LEU A 52 -2.37 -2.59 -0.99
N ASP A 53 -1.11 -2.24 -1.19
CA ASP A 53 -0.53 -1.12 -0.47
C ASP A 53 -1.11 0.20 -0.99
N TYR A 54 -1.00 1.27 -0.19
CA TYR A 54 -1.61 2.54 -0.51
C TYR A 54 -0.62 3.58 -1.05
N ASP A 55 0.34 4.01 -0.22
CA ASP A 55 1.27 5.10 -0.54
C ASP A 55 2.37 4.64 -1.48
N GLY A 56 2.51 5.26 -2.64
CA GLY A 56 3.45 4.83 -3.69
C GLY A 56 2.90 3.71 -4.59
N THR A 57 1.77 3.10 -4.20
CA THR A 57 1.09 2.03 -4.94
C THR A 57 -0.25 2.49 -5.49
N LEU A 58 -1.28 2.64 -4.68
CA LEU A 58 -2.60 3.12 -5.13
C LEU A 58 -2.63 4.63 -5.37
N THR A 59 -1.80 5.38 -4.68
CA THR A 59 -1.62 6.82 -4.85
C THR A 59 -0.15 7.17 -4.97
N ALA A 60 0.17 8.21 -5.73
CA ALA A 60 1.53 8.72 -5.80
C ALA A 60 1.97 9.31 -4.45
N LEU A 61 3.25 9.14 -4.13
CA LEU A 61 3.84 9.75 -2.93
C LEU A 61 3.70 11.26 -2.99
N LYS A 62 3.20 11.87 -1.92
CA LYS A 62 3.03 13.32 -1.76
C LYS A 62 4.03 13.89 -0.75
N PRO A 63 4.36 15.17 -0.83
CA PRO A 63 5.20 15.83 0.18
C PRO A 63 4.61 15.69 1.58
N ARG A 64 3.31 15.92 1.72
CA ARG A 64 2.57 15.76 2.99
C ARG A 64 1.67 14.53 2.94
N PRO A 65 1.67 13.71 3.99
CA PRO A 65 0.82 12.52 4.06
C PRO A 65 -0.67 12.81 3.86
N GLU A 66 -1.17 13.93 4.39
CA GLU A 66 -2.57 14.37 4.29
C GLU A 66 -3.02 14.72 2.86
N ASP A 67 -2.09 15.04 1.96
CA ASP A 67 -2.37 15.36 0.56
C ASP A 67 -2.53 14.12 -0.33
N ALA A 68 -2.12 12.96 0.16
CA ALA A 68 -2.22 11.69 -0.57
C ALA A 68 -3.64 11.08 -0.43
N LYS A 69 -4.68 11.89 -0.65
CA LYS A 69 -6.08 11.43 -0.61
C LYS A 69 -6.42 10.54 -1.80
N PRO A 70 -7.33 9.56 -1.64
CA PRO A 70 -7.77 8.74 -2.76
C PRO A 70 -8.52 9.58 -3.80
N THR A 71 -8.23 9.32 -5.06
CA THR A 71 -8.94 9.95 -6.17
C THR A 71 -10.32 9.32 -6.37
N PRO A 72 -11.31 10.03 -6.96
CA PRO A 72 -12.60 9.45 -7.31
C PRO A 72 -12.47 8.22 -8.23
N GLU A 73 -11.47 8.23 -9.12
CA GLU A 73 -11.16 7.09 -10.00
C GLU A 73 -10.74 5.85 -9.19
N LEU A 74 -9.82 6.01 -8.23
CA LEU A 74 -9.40 4.92 -7.35
C LEU A 74 -10.59 4.34 -6.56
N ILE A 75 -11.41 5.21 -5.97
CA ILE A 75 -12.62 4.78 -5.23
C ILE A 75 -13.54 3.98 -6.14
N SER A 76 -13.79 4.46 -7.38
CA SER A 76 -14.62 3.76 -8.36
C SER A 76 -14.08 2.37 -8.72
N ILE A 77 -12.76 2.26 -8.97
CA ILE A 77 -12.12 0.98 -9.29
C ILE A 77 -12.23 0.00 -8.11
N LEU A 78 -11.94 0.45 -6.89
CA LEU A 78 -12.05 -0.39 -5.69
C LEU A 78 -13.48 -0.86 -5.46
N GLN A 79 -14.46 0.03 -5.62
CA GLN A 79 -15.88 -0.32 -5.50
C GLN A 79 -16.31 -1.35 -6.54
N GLN A 80 -15.87 -1.20 -7.79
CA GLN A 80 -16.17 -2.16 -8.86
C GLN A 80 -15.50 -3.52 -8.60
N LEU A 81 -14.24 -3.54 -8.18
CA LEU A 81 -13.55 -4.78 -7.80
C LEU A 81 -14.23 -5.47 -6.61
N ALA A 82 -14.62 -4.71 -5.60
CA ALA A 82 -15.25 -5.22 -4.39
C ALA A 82 -16.73 -5.64 -4.61
N SER A 83 -17.36 -5.21 -5.70
CA SER A 83 -18.70 -5.66 -6.06
C SER A 83 -18.77 -7.13 -6.52
N ASP A 84 -17.66 -7.73 -6.94
CA ASP A 84 -17.56 -9.16 -7.21
C ASP A 84 -17.36 -9.92 -5.88
N PRO A 85 -18.35 -10.72 -5.41
CA PRO A 85 -18.29 -11.41 -4.12
C PRO A 85 -17.17 -12.46 -4.03
N ALA A 86 -16.56 -12.82 -5.17
CA ALA A 86 -15.39 -13.68 -5.19
C ALA A 86 -14.10 -12.94 -4.79
N ASN A 87 -14.12 -11.61 -4.76
CA ASN A 87 -12.96 -10.79 -4.40
C ASN A 87 -12.99 -10.45 -2.91
N HIS A 88 -11.89 -10.75 -2.22
CA HIS A 88 -11.56 -10.18 -0.92
C HIS A 88 -10.45 -9.16 -1.14
N ILE A 89 -10.80 -7.88 -1.05
CA ILE A 89 -9.84 -6.78 -1.22
C ILE A 89 -9.40 -6.30 0.15
N VAL A 90 -8.09 -6.17 0.32
CA VAL A 90 -7.48 -5.69 1.56
C VAL A 90 -6.52 -4.55 1.23
N ILE A 91 -6.76 -3.37 1.79
CA ILE A 91 -5.81 -2.26 1.78
C ILE A 91 -4.87 -2.44 2.97
N ASN A 92 -3.58 -2.69 2.71
CA ASN A 92 -2.57 -3.00 3.74
C ASN A 92 -1.51 -1.87 3.78
N SER A 93 -1.66 -0.93 4.70
CA SER A 93 -0.93 0.33 4.74
C SER A 93 -0.25 0.59 6.09
N GLY A 94 0.82 1.41 6.06
CA GLY A 94 1.40 2.00 7.27
C GLY A 94 0.61 3.17 7.85
N ARG A 95 -0.46 3.62 7.18
CA ARG A 95 -1.30 4.71 7.65
C ARG A 95 -2.09 4.34 8.89
N ASP A 96 -2.42 5.39 9.67
CA ASP A 96 -3.32 5.30 10.81
C ASP A 96 -4.72 4.80 10.41
N HIS A 97 -5.34 4.01 11.28
CA HIS A 97 -6.64 3.38 11.03
C HIS A 97 -7.79 4.39 10.91
N PHE A 98 -7.74 5.55 11.59
CA PHE A 98 -8.75 6.61 11.45
C PHE A 98 -8.72 7.24 10.06
N ILE A 99 -7.51 7.41 9.50
CA ILE A 99 -7.33 7.93 8.15
C ILE A 99 -7.89 6.94 7.12
N LEU A 100 -7.57 5.66 7.24
CA LEU A 100 -8.11 4.62 6.34
C LEU A 100 -9.63 4.52 6.47
N GLU A 101 -10.18 4.59 7.68
CA GLU A 101 -11.63 4.61 7.90
C GLU A 101 -12.30 5.79 7.20
N LYS A 102 -11.72 6.99 7.35
CA LYS A 102 -12.24 8.21 6.72
C LYS A 102 -12.27 8.10 5.20
N TRP A 103 -11.29 7.41 4.59
CA TRP A 103 -11.16 7.36 3.14
C TRP A 103 -11.91 6.18 2.51
N PHE A 104 -11.90 5.03 3.16
CA PHE A 104 -12.38 3.77 2.58
C PHE A 104 -13.47 3.10 3.40
N GLY A 105 -13.87 3.68 4.53
CA GLY A 105 -14.83 3.05 5.46
C GLY A 105 -16.19 2.72 4.87
N LEU A 106 -16.59 3.43 3.79
CA LEU A 106 -17.84 3.18 3.07
C LEU A 106 -17.71 2.10 1.96
N LEU A 107 -16.50 1.67 1.64
CA LEU A 107 -16.28 0.62 0.64
C LEU A 107 -16.34 -0.77 1.29
N PRO A 108 -16.81 -1.79 0.57
CA PRO A 108 -16.83 -3.17 1.05
C PRO A 108 -15.44 -3.82 0.90
N VAL A 109 -14.43 -3.20 1.52
CA VAL A 109 -13.04 -3.65 1.54
C VAL A 109 -12.58 -3.89 2.98
N SER A 110 -11.72 -4.86 3.18
CA SER A 110 -10.98 -5.02 4.43
C SER A 110 -9.79 -4.07 4.44
N MET A 111 -9.34 -3.69 5.63
CA MET A 111 -8.19 -2.79 5.80
C MET A 111 -7.25 -3.31 6.87
N ALA A 112 -5.96 -3.11 6.66
CA ALA A 112 -4.93 -3.28 7.67
C ALA A 112 -4.13 -1.97 7.78
N ALA A 113 -4.09 -1.41 8.97
CA ALA A 113 -3.47 -0.13 9.30
C ALA A 113 -2.23 -0.34 10.18
N GLU A 114 -1.34 0.66 10.21
CA GLU A 114 -0.09 0.64 10.98
C GLU A 114 0.68 -0.68 10.78
N HIS A 115 0.87 -1.07 9.51
CA HIS A 115 1.56 -2.31 9.11
C HIS A 115 0.91 -3.59 9.66
N GLY A 116 -0.42 -3.60 9.87
CA GLY A 116 -1.16 -4.75 10.37
C GLY A 116 -1.33 -4.77 11.89
N ALA A 117 -0.98 -3.70 12.61
CA ALA A 117 -1.29 -3.56 14.04
C ALA A 117 -2.80 -3.46 14.29
N PHE A 118 -3.52 -2.88 13.34
CA PHE A 118 -4.98 -2.84 13.30
C PHE A 118 -5.47 -3.48 12.01
N TYR A 119 -6.61 -4.16 12.07
CA TYR A 119 -7.28 -4.66 10.88
C TYR A 119 -8.79 -4.47 11.00
N LYS A 120 -9.44 -4.16 9.87
CA LYS A 120 -10.90 -4.07 9.77
C LYS A 120 -11.42 -5.25 8.96
N GLU A 121 -12.32 -6.01 9.56
CA GLU A 121 -12.99 -7.13 8.92
C GLU A 121 -14.48 -7.08 9.26
N ASN A 122 -15.35 -7.30 8.27
CA ASN A 122 -16.81 -7.23 8.44
C ASN A 122 -17.29 -5.90 9.07
N GLY A 123 -16.61 -4.79 8.75
CA GLY A 123 -16.96 -3.46 9.25
C GLY A 123 -16.44 -3.13 10.66
N VAL A 124 -15.78 -4.06 11.35
CA VAL A 124 -15.29 -3.88 12.73
C VAL A 124 -13.76 -3.80 12.74
N TRP A 125 -13.22 -2.80 13.45
CA TRP A 125 -11.79 -2.69 13.70
C TRP A 125 -11.36 -3.57 14.86
N HIS A 126 -10.27 -4.29 14.65
CA HIS A 126 -9.59 -5.12 15.64
C HIS A 126 -8.16 -4.63 15.81
N LYS A 127 -7.65 -4.73 17.03
CA LYS A 127 -6.28 -4.36 17.40
C LYS A 127 -5.50 -5.63 17.76
N LYS A 128 -4.37 -5.89 17.08
CA LYS A 128 -3.52 -7.07 17.34
C LYS A 128 -2.59 -6.89 18.52
N ILE A 129 -2.04 -5.70 18.70
CA ILE A 129 -1.04 -5.41 19.72
C ILE A 129 -1.54 -4.33 20.69
N LYS A 130 -1.02 -4.37 21.90
CA LYS A 130 -1.26 -3.30 22.88
C LYS A 130 -0.62 -2.00 22.39
N LYS A 131 -1.19 -0.87 22.80
CA LYS A 131 -0.58 0.45 22.59
C LYS A 131 0.85 0.44 23.14
N THR A 132 1.80 0.89 22.32
CA THR A 132 3.19 1.01 22.74
C THR A 132 3.34 2.24 23.64
N GLU A 133 3.88 2.05 24.83
CA GLU A 133 4.27 3.18 25.68
C GLU A 133 5.67 3.65 25.26
N TRP A 134 5.72 4.83 24.69
CA TRP A 134 6.96 5.40 24.22
C TRP A 134 7.77 5.99 25.37
N GLY A 135 8.94 5.44 25.62
CA GLY A 135 9.85 5.95 26.66
C GLY A 135 10.31 7.40 26.35
N THR A 136 10.39 8.22 27.39
CA THR A 136 10.80 9.64 27.26
C THR A 136 12.12 9.84 26.54
N GLY A 137 13.10 8.95 26.75
CA GLY A 137 14.40 9.02 26.08
C GLY A 137 14.30 8.84 24.54
N LEU A 138 13.40 7.96 24.08
CA LEU A 138 13.15 7.76 22.65
C LEU A 138 12.50 9.00 22.02
N LEU A 139 11.46 9.52 22.66
CA LEU A 139 10.78 10.75 22.20
C LEU A 139 11.72 11.94 22.19
N SER A 140 12.58 12.10 23.20
CA SER A 140 13.57 13.19 23.26
C SER A 140 14.58 13.13 22.12
N ILE A 141 15.05 11.93 21.75
CA ILE A 141 15.95 11.78 20.60
C ILE A 141 15.24 12.22 19.33
N LEU A 142 14.02 11.71 19.06
CA LEU A 142 13.27 12.05 17.87
C LEU A 142 12.97 13.56 17.79
N GLN A 143 12.56 14.17 18.90
CA GLN A 143 12.27 15.60 18.98
C GLN A 143 13.54 16.44 18.70
N MET A 144 14.70 16.05 19.23
CA MET A 144 15.96 16.72 18.93
C MET A 144 16.29 16.72 17.42
N PHE A 145 15.95 15.64 16.70
CA PHE A 145 16.13 15.60 15.25
C PHE A 145 15.12 16.46 14.51
N VAL A 146 13.87 16.56 15.00
CA VAL A 146 12.90 17.54 14.46
C VAL A 146 13.43 18.96 14.59
N ASP A 147 13.89 19.34 15.78
CA ASP A 147 14.38 20.71 16.07
C ASP A 147 15.61 21.09 15.24
N ARG A 148 16.44 20.09 14.86
CA ARG A 148 17.68 20.29 14.09
C ARG A 148 17.54 20.07 12.59
N THR A 149 16.34 19.76 12.11
CA THR A 149 16.09 19.48 10.69
C THR A 149 14.88 20.29 10.23
N PRO A 150 15.08 21.48 9.63
CA PRO A 150 13.97 22.31 9.18
C PRO A 150 13.00 21.55 8.26
N ARG A 151 11.71 21.77 8.45
CA ARG A 151 10.59 21.13 7.71
C ARG A 151 10.50 19.61 7.91
N SER A 152 11.14 19.07 8.93
CA SER A 152 10.82 17.71 9.40
C SER A 152 9.78 17.77 10.52
N HIS A 153 9.08 16.66 10.73
CA HIS A 153 8.11 16.52 11.81
C HIS A 153 8.04 15.10 12.34
N LEU A 154 7.57 14.95 13.56
CA LEU A 154 7.33 13.67 14.20
C LEU A 154 5.83 13.35 14.21
N GLU A 155 5.45 12.23 13.62
CA GLU A 155 4.12 11.65 13.72
C GLU A 155 4.13 10.58 14.82
N ILE A 156 3.24 10.72 15.80
CA ILE A 156 3.09 9.75 16.91
C ILE A 156 1.82 8.96 16.67
N LYS A 157 1.99 7.68 16.32
CA LYS A 157 0.90 6.71 16.16
C LYS A 157 0.74 5.87 17.42
N GLU A 158 -0.31 5.07 17.50
CA GLU A 158 -0.49 4.16 18.64
C GLU A 158 0.62 3.09 18.72
N THR A 159 1.14 2.65 17.59
CA THR A 159 2.08 1.52 17.50
C THR A 159 3.39 1.84 16.81
N ALA A 160 3.57 3.08 16.34
CA ALA A 160 4.76 3.55 15.66
C ALA A 160 5.06 5.03 15.94
N LEU A 161 6.34 5.40 15.81
CA LEU A 161 6.83 6.78 15.77
C LEU A 161 7.48 6.99 14.42
N ALA A 162 7.04 7.98 13.65
CA ALA A 162 7.56 8.25 12.31
C ALA A 162 8.13 9.66 12.21
N TRP A 163 9.44 9.76 11.97
CA TRP A 163 10.11 11.03 11.69
C TRP A 163 10.16 11.27 10.19
N HIS A 164 9.38 12.24 9.72
CA HIS A 164 9.25 12.61 8.32
C HIS A 164 10.19 13.76 7.97
N TYR A 165 10.97 13.63 6.88
CA TYR A 165 11.91 14.63 6.41
C TYR A 165 11.82 14.90 4.90
N ARG A 166 10.66 14.60 4.30
CA ARG A 166 10.43 14.74 2.86
C ARG A 166 10.48 16.18 2.37
N GLU A 167 10.04 17.13 3.21
CA GLU A 167 10.05 18.56 2.91
C GLU A 167 11.39 19.24 3.28
N SER A 168 12.29 18.53 3.95
CA SER A 168 13.62 19.03 4.31
C SER A 168 14.53 19.09 3.10
N ASP A 169 15.64 19.88 3.20
CA ASP A 169 16.72 19.80 2.24
C ASP A 169 17.17 18.35 2.02
N ALA A 170 17.35 17.95 0.78
CA ALA A 170 17.55 16.54 0.43
C ALA A 170 18.86 15.96 1.00
N TRP A 171 19.93 16.76 1.00
CA TRP A 171 21.23 16.35 1.54
C TRP A 171 21.19 16.30 3.07
N LEU A 172 20.71 17.39 3.69
CA LEU A 172 20.61 17.48 5.15
C LEU A 172 19.69 16.41 5.72
N GLY A 173 18.51 16.22 5.13
CA GLY A 173 17.53 15.20 5.56
C GLY A 173 18.12 13.79 5.49
N THR A 174 18.83 13.46 4.42
CA THR A 174 19.48 12.14 4.27
C THR A 174 20.57 11.92 5.30
N LEU A 175 21.44 12.94 5.53
CA LEU A 175 22.48 12.91 6.56
C LEU A 175 21.87 12.72 7.95
N ARG A 176 20.83 13.49 8.28
CA ARG A 176 20.14 13.41 9.57
C ARG A 176 19.41 12.07 9.76
N ALA A 177 18.83 11.51 8.72
CA ALA A 177 18.23 10.17 8.79
C ALA A 177 19.27 9.11 9.19
N GLN A 178 20.45 9.13 8.58
CA GLN A 178 21.53 8.20 8.95
C GLN A 178 22.00 8.41 10.40
N GLN A 179 22.15 9.67 10.84
CA GLN A 179 22.51 9.99 12.21
C GLN A 179 21.43 9.55 13.21
N LEU A 180 20.15 9.78 12.89
CA LEU A 180 19.01 9.37 13.70
C LEU A 180 19.00 7.85 13.88
N VAL A 181 19.12 7.10 12.79
CA VAL A 181 19.17 5.62 12.86
C VAL A 181 20.26 5.16 13.80
N ASN A 182 21.47 5.70 13.67
CA ASN A 182 22.60 5.33 14.54
C ASN A 182 22.32 5.69 16.01
N ALA A 183 21.69 6.84 16.29
CA ALA A 183 21.32 7.24 17.65
C ALA A 183 20.21 6.34 18.26
N LEU A 184 19.32 5.80 17.43
CA LEU A 184 18.20 4.95 17.86
C LEU A 184 18.58 3.49 18.13
N VAL A 185 19.65 2.96 17.49
CA VAL A 185 20.02 1.55 17.55
C VAL A 185 20.05 1.01 18.98
N SER A 186 20.78 1.67 19.88
CA SER A 186 20.97 1.18 21.25
C SER A 186 19.68 1.16 22.06
N ILE A 187 18.83 2.19 21.95
CA ILE A 187 17.57 2.28 22.69
C ILE A 187 16.53 1.31 22.12
N CYS A 188 16.43 1.23 20.80
CA CYS A 188 15.51 0.31 20.13
C CYS A 188 15.85 -1.15 20.40
N THR A 189 17.14 -1.52 20.38
CA THR A 189 17.58 -2.88 20.72
C THR A 189 17.17 -3.26 22.15
N ARG A 190 17.38 -2.37 23.12
CA ARG A 190 16.98 -2.62 24.53
C ARG A 190 15.48 -2.76 24.70
N GLN A 191 14.69 -1.98 23.95
CA GLN A 191 13.23 -1.99 24.01
C GLN A 191 12.58 -2.98 23.05
N LYS A 192 13.37 -3.79 22.33
CA LYS A 192 12.90 -4.73 21.30
C LYS A 192 12.04 -4.05 20.24
N LEU A 193 12.43 -2.84 19.81
CA LEU A 193 11.79 -2.10 18.75
C LEU A 193 12.58 -2.23 17.45
N GLN A 194 11.88 -2.15 16.33
CA GLN A 194 12.44 -2.15 14.99
C GLN A 194 12.56 -0.72 14.46
N ILE A 195 13.67 -0.43 13.77
CA ILE A 195 13.87 0.82 13.03
C ILE A 195 13.68 0.50 11.55
N LEU A 196 12.78 1.20 10.87
CA LEU A 196 12.55 1.11 9.44
C LEU A 196 12.96 2.42 8.76
N GLN A 197 13.66 2.30 7.65
CA GLN A 197 13.97 3.42 6.76
C GLN A 197 13.12 3.30 5.50
N GLY A 198 12.09 4.14 5.41
CA GLY A 198 11.27 4.26 4.23
C GLY A 198 11.69 5.43 3.33
N ASN A 199 10.84 5.76 2.38
CA ASN A 199 11.08 6.87 1.46
C ASN A 199 10.91 8.24 2.15
N LYS A 200 12.01 8.82 2.63
CA LYS A 200 12.05 10.10 3.36
C LYS A 200 11.33 10.05 4.72
N VAL A 201 11.37 8.89 5.38
CA VAL A 201 10.86 8.66 6.72
C VAL A 201 11.76 7.68 7.47
N VAL A 202 11.94 7.89 8.77
CA VAL A 202 12.53 6.92 9.70
C VAL A 202 11.44 6.58 10.71
N GLU A 203 11.06 5.31 10.79
CA GLU A 203 9.99 4.82 11.65
C GLU A 203 10.53 3.87 12.71
N VAL A 204 10.03 4.01 13.93
CA VAL A 204 10.29 3.09 15.05
C VAL A 204 8.98 2.43 15.43
N LYS A 205 8.95 1.08 15.44
CA LYS A 205 7.73 0.31 15.74
C LYS A 205 8.03 -1.01 16.42
N SER A 206 6.99 -1.72 16.90
CA SER A 206 7.11 -3.11 17.31
C SER A 206 7.43 -4.02 16.10
N PRO A 207 8.33 -5.00 16.22
CA PRO A 207 8.57 -5.98 15.17
C PRO A 207 7.42 -6.97 14.98
N ASP A 208 6.51 -7.09 15.96
CA ASP A 208 5.43 -8.09 15.97
C ASP A 208 4.36 -7.82 14.88
N CYS A 209 4.35 -6.60 14.33
CA CYS A 209 3.44 -6.22 13.26
C CYS A 209 4.22 -5.77 12.03
N ASN A 210 4.04 -6.51 10.95
CA ASN A 210 4.50 -6.18 9.61
C ASN A 210 3.44 -6.58 8.57
N LYS A 211 3.58 -6.13 7.34
CA LYS A 211 2.59 -6.43 6.30
C LYS A 211 2.49 -7.93 5.99
N GLY A 212 3.53 -8.71 6.26
CA GLY A 212 3.52 -10.17 6.12
C GLY A 212 2.67 -10.87 7.18
N SER A 213 2.70 -10.40 8.43
CA SER A 213 1.89 -10.99 9.51
C SER A 213 0.38 -10.84 9.25
N GLU A 214 -0.04 -9.83 8.49
CA GLU A 214 -1.43 -9.70 8.04
C GLU A 214 -1.77 -10.71 6.95
N VAL A 215 -0.84 -10.97 6.03
CA VAL A 215 -1.00 -12.03 5.02
C VAL A 215 -1.17 -13.40 5.68
N GLU A 216 -0.34 -13.73 6.65
CA GLU A 216 -0.42 -14.99 7.40
C GLU A 216 -1.78 -15.14 8.08
N ARG A 217 -2.28 -14.08 8.73
CA ARG A 217 -3.62 -14.07 9.35
C ARG A 217 -4.73 -14.36 8.33
N LEU A 218 -4.68 -13.70 7.17
CA LEU A 218 -5.69 -13.86 6.12
C LEU A 218 -5.68 -15.27 5.51
N LEU A 219 -4.49 -15.83 5.28
CA LEU A 219 -4.35 -17.16 4.69
C LEU A 219 -4.66 -18.29 5.70
N ALA A 220 -4.47 -18.06 7.00
CA ALA A 220 -4.86 -19.00 8.04
C ALA A 220 -6.39 -19.12 8.15
N ASN A 221 -7.11 -18.01 7.96
CA ASN A 221 -8.56 -17.95 8.15
C ASN A 221 -9.38 -18.39 6.93
N ARG A 222 -8.81 -18.31 5.72
CA ARG A 222 -9.54 -18.59 4.47
C ARG A 222 -8.62 -19.10 3.37
N ARG A 223 -9.15 -20.01 2.55
CA ARG A 223 -8.46 -20.50 1.35
C ARG A 223 -8.83 -19.65 0.14
N TYR A 224 -7.81 -19.34 -0.68
CA TYR A 224 -7.95 -18.55 -1.90
C TYR A 224 -7.36 -19.33 -3.09
N ASP A 225 -8.07 -19.30 -4.22
CA ASP A 225 -7.61 -19.92 -5.48
C ASP A 225 -6.67 -19.00 -6.24
N PHE A 226 -6.84 -17.69 -6.04
CA PHE A 226 -6.00 -16.64 -6.62
C PHE A 226 -5.60 -15.64 -5.54
N VAL A 227 -4.31 -15.31 -5.49
CA VAL A 227 -3.79 -14.29 -4.58
C VAL A 227 -2.95 -13.32 -5.38
N MET A 228 -3.20 -12.03 -5.21
CA MET A 228 -2.43 -10.95 -5.80
C MET A 228 -2.05 -9.93 -4.72
N ALA A 229 -0.82 -9.45 -4.77
CA ALA A 229 -0.33 -8.37 -3.90
C ALA A 229 0.43 -7.33 -4.71
N MET A 230 0.26 -6.05 -4.35
CA MET A 230 0.94 -4.91 -4.98
C MET A 230 1.52 -4.00 -3.92
N GLY A 231 2.76 -3.52 -4.12
CA GLY A 231 3.45 -2.61 -3.20
C GLY A 231 4.72 -2.01 -3.79
N ASP A 232 5.18 -0.88 -3.24
CA ASP A 232 6.34 -0.13 -3.75
C ASP A 232 7.52 -0.05 -2.76
N ASP A 233 7.29 -0.23 -1.46
CA ASP A 233 8.31 -0.02 -0.43
C ASP A 233 8.94 -1.33 0.08
N THR A 234 9.90 -1.22 0.95
CA THR A 234 10.60 -2.33 1.63
C THR A 234 9.67 -3.12 2.55
N THR A 235 8.70 -2.48 3.17
CA THR A 235 7.68 -3.15 4.00
C THR A 235 6.77 -4.09 3.22
N ASP A 236 6.68 -3.92 1.89
CA ASP A 236 5.93 -4.82 1.01
C ASP A 236 6.69 -6.10 0.68
N GLU A 237 8.02 -6.10 0.83
CA GLU A 237 8.81 -7.33 0.69
C GLU A 237 8.37 -8.39 1.71
N ASP A 238 8.03 -7.98 2.96
CA ASP A 238 7.50 -8.89 3.98
C ASP A 238 6.15 -9.48 3.52
N MET A 239 5.29 -8.65 2.91
CA MET A 239 4.01 -9.09 2.34
C MET A 239 4.23 -10.10 1.19
N PHE A 240 5.18 -9.82 0.29
CA PHE A 240 5.47 -10.72 -0.83
C PHE A 240 6.08 -12.05 -0.38
N GLN A 241 6.96 -12.04 0.63
CA GLN A 241 7.61 -13.24 1.17
C GLN A 241 6.63 -14.15 1.92
N ALA A 242 5.64 -13.59 2.60
CA ALA A 242 4.62 -14.36 3.33
C ALA A 242 3.60 -15.04 2.40
N LEU A 243 3.58 -14.68 1.11
CA LEU A 243 2.65 -15.25 0.14
C LEU A 243 3.16 -16.55 -0.48
N PRO A 244 2.25 -17.47 -0.85
CA PRO A 244 2.66 -18.70 -1.54
C PRO A 244 3.30 -18.38 -2.91
N ALA A 245 4.24 -19.22 -3.35
CA ALA A 245 5.00 -19.03 -4.59
C ALA A 245 4.14 -18.85 -5.86
N LYS A 246 2.91 -19.38 -5.85
CA LYS A 246 1.95 -19.23 -6.97
C LYS A 246 1.23 -17.85 -6.99
N ALA A 247 1.40 -17.03 -5.95
CA ALA A 247 0.77 -15.72 -5.87
C ALA A 247 1.33 -14.77 -6.94
N VAL A 248 0.50 -13.84 -7.38
CA VAL A 248 0.87 -12.75 -8.28
C VAL A 248 1.36 -11.59 -7.42
N THR A 249 2.66 -11.45 -7.24
CA THR A 249 3.28 -10.38 -6.46
C THR A 249 3.88 -9.34 -7.41
N ILE A 250 3.46 -8.09 -7.27
CA ILE A 250 3.79 -7.00 -8.20
C ILE A 250 4.47 -5.87 -7.42
N LYS A 251 5.75 -5.65 -7.71
CA LYS A 251 6.50 -4.50 -7.21
C LYS A 251 6.29 -3.29 -8.10
N ILE A 252 6.08 -2.13 -7.50
CA ILE A 252 5.97 -0.86 -8.21
C ILE A 252 7.33 -0.15 -8.17
N GLY A 253 7.77 0.37 -9.32
CA GLY A 253 9.04 1.11 -9.44
C GLY A 253 10.26 0.19 -9.42
N ASN A 254 10.99 0.18 -8.32
CA ASN A 254 12.27 -0.49 -8.18
C ASN A 254 12.21 -2.03 -8.24
N VAL A 255 13.39 -2.67 -8.36
CA VAL A 255 13.52 -4.14 -8.34
C VAL A 255 13.18 -4.68 -6.96
N SER A 256 12.38 -5.75 -6.92
CA SER A 256 12.15 -6.57 -5.74
C SER A 256 12.85 -7.92 -5.87
N LYS A 257 13.32 -8.45 -4.74
CA LYS A 257 13.81 -9.83 -4.65
C LYS A 257 12.66 -10.82 -4.50
N ALA A 258 11.61 -10.44 -3.79
CA ALA A 258 10.48 -11.31 -3.46
C ALA A 258 9.32 -11.24 -4.48
N ALA A 259 9.08 -10.11 -5.12
CA ALA A 259 8.01 -10.00 -6.11
C ALA A 259 8.35 -10.71 -7.43
N ASN A 260 7.33 -11.35 -8.02
CA ASN A 260 7.44 -12.07 -9.28
C ASN A 260 7.35 -11.15 -10.50
N TYR A 261 6.65 -10.03 -10.37
CA TYR A 261 6.38 -9.07 -11.43
C TYR A 261 6.75 -7.65 -11.01
N ASN A 262 6.87 -6.77 -12.00
CA ASN A 262 7.16 -5.35 -11.81
C ASN A 262 6.28 -4.49 -12.74
N LEU A 263 5.69 -3.42 -12.14
CA LEU A 263 5.14 -2.28 -12.87
C LEU A 263 6.11 -1.10 -12.72
N PRO A 264 6.58 -0.50 -13.82
CA PRO A 264 7.64 0.52 -13.76
C PRO A 264 7.24 1.79 -13.01
N ALA A 265 5.97 2.17 -13.06
CA ALA A 265 5.49 3.42 -12.48
C ALA A 265 4.19 3.22 -11.69
N GLN A 266 3.99 4.07 -10.68
CA GLN A 266 2.75 4.12 -9.91
C GLN A 266 1.53 4.42 -10.81
N SER A 267 1.70 5.25 -11.83
CA SER A 267 0.65 5.55 -12.81
C SER A 267 0.11 4.34 -13.58
N ASP A 268 0.85 3.23 -13.62
CA ASP A 268 0.45 2.00 -14.31
C ASP A 268 -0.49 1.14 -13.47
N VAL A 269 -0.61 1.43 -12.15
CA VAL A 269 -1.37 0.60 -11.19
C VAL A 269 -2.87 0.65 -11.45
N LEU A 270 -3.45 1.85 -11.55
CA LEU A 270 -4.89 1.98 -11.80
C LEU A 270 -5.33 1.40 -13.15
N PRO A 271 -4.62 1.66 -14.27
CA PRO A 271 -4.90 0.98 -15.54
C PRO A 271 -4.79 -0.56 -15.45
N PHE A 272 -3.81 -1.07 -14.71
CA PHE A 272 -3.69 -2.50 -14.48
C PHE A 272 -4.91 -3.05 -13.71
N LEU A 273 -5.28 -2.46 -12.58
CA LEU A 273 -6.46 -2.85 -11.79
C LEU A 273 -7.75 -2.74 -12.60
N GLN A 274 -7.91 -1.68 -13.39
CA GLN A 274 -9.04 -1.49 -14.28
C GLN A 274 -9.11 -2.59 -15.35
N SER A 275 -7.96 -3.07 -15.85
CA SER A 275 -7.91 -4.19 -16.78
C SER A 275 -8.44 -5.50 -16.19
N MET A 276 -8.40 -5.67 -14.85
CA MET A 276 -8.92 -6.85 -14.15
C MET A 276 -10.44 -6.83 -14.01
N LEU A 277 -11.07 -5.66 -14.14
CA LEU A 277 -12.53 -5.57 -14.10
C LEU A 277 -13.13 -6.41 -15.24
N ARG A 278 -14.18 -7.17 -14.93
CA ARG A 278 -14.96 -7.82 -15.97
C ARG A 278 -15.59 -6.76 -16.84
N LYS A 279 -15.41 -6.83 -18.17
CA LYS A 279 -16.23 -6.03 -19.07
C LYS A 279 -17.68 -6.34 -18.72
N GLN A 280 -18.41 -5.37 -18.19
CA GLN A 280 -19.87 -5.50 -18.11
C GLN A 280 -20.32 -5.82 -19.55
N LYS A 281 -20.89 -7.00 -19.75
CA LYS A 281 -21.73 -7.20 -20.92
C LYS A 281 -22.77 -6.10 -20.82
N ASN A 282 -22.78 -5.19 -21.78
CA ASN A 282 -23.86 -4.22 -21.93
C ASN A 282 -25.18 -5.01 -22.03
N THR A 283 -25.75 -5.29 -20.88
CA THR A 283 -27.15 -5.65 -20.79
C THR A 283 -27.87 -4.33 -20.75
N ASP A 284 -28.52 -3.99 -21.85
CA ASP A 284 -29.44 -2.83 -22.05
C ASP A 284 -30.59 -2.82 -21.03
N THR A 285 -30.56 -3.65 -20.02
CA THR A 285 -31.53 -3.78 -18.93
C THR A 285 -31.52 -2.61 -17.95
N THR A 286 -30.40 -1.88 -17.80
CA THR A 286 -30.33 -0.73 -16.87
C THR A 286 -31.06 0.49 -17.42
N LYS A 287 -31.07 0.69 -18.75
CA LYS A 287 -31.85 1.76 -19.38
C LYS A 287 -33.37 1.52 -19.27
N SER A 288 -33.80 0.26 -19.32
CA SER A 288 -35.19 -0.14 -19.13
C SER A 288 -35.67 0.08 -17.69
N TYR A 289 -34.83 -0.25 -16.69
CA TYR A 289 -35.21 -0.12 -15.27
C TYR A 289 -35.31 1.35 -14.80
N VAL A 290 -34.40 2.20 -15.23
CA VAL A 290 -34.43 3.65 -14.95
C VAL A 290 -35.57 4.32 -15.72
N ARG A 291 -35.83 3.92 -16.97
CA ARG A 291 -36.94 4.45 -17.79
C ARG A 291 -38.31 4.08 -17.20
N ASN A 292 -38.47 2.85 -16.69
CA ASN A 292 -39.72 2.41 -16.04
C ASN A 292 -39.97 3.07 -14.69
N ARG A 293 -38.93 3.37 -13.89
CA ARG A 293 -39.08 4.12 -12.62
C ARG A 293 -39.39 5.60 -12.86
N LEU A 294 -38.80 6.21 -13.88
CA LEU A 294 -39.12 7.61 -14.25
C LEU A 294 -40.53 7.74 -14.80
N THR A 295 -40.99 6.80 -15.64
CA THR A 295 -42.36 6.81 -16.14
C THR A 295 -43.41 6.60 -15.04
N SER A 296 -43.16 5.73 -14.07
CA SER A 296 -44.10 5.54 -12.92
C SER A 296 -44.12 6.74 -11.97
N ALA A 297 -42.97 7.41 -11.75
CA ALA A 297 -42.91 8.64 -10.96
C ALA A 297 -43.62 9.80 -11.66
N PHE A 298 -43.48 9.93 -12.98
CA PHE A 298 -44.18 10.98 -13.76
C PHE A 298 -45.70 10.77 -13.85
N SER A 299 -46.18 9.50 -13.88
CA SER A 299 -47.61 9.20 -13.83
C SER A 299 -48.20 9.57 -12.47
N PHE A 300 -47.52 9.25 -11.39
CA PHE A 300 -47.98 9.58 -10.03
C PHE A 300 -48.08 11.09 -9.79
N PHE A 301 -47.11 11.89 -10.30
CA PHE A 301 -47.17 13.35 -10.23
C PHE A 301 -48.26 13.94 -11.11
N ARG A 302 -48.57 13.36 -12.27
CA ARG A 302 -49.65 13.80 -13.15
C ARG A 302 -51.02 13.60 -12.54
N ASP A 303 -51.21 12.49 -11.80
CA ASP A 303 -52.48 12.18 -11.15
C ASP A 303 -52.71 13.06 -9.91
N LEU A 304 -51.65 13.46 -9.21
CA LEU A 304 -51.70 14.37 -8.06
C LEU A 304 -52.08 15.84 -8.47
N LEU A 305 -51.78 16.24 -9.72
CA LEU A 305 -52.09 17.58 -10.24
C LEU A 305 -53.50 17.68 -10.86
N LYS A 306 -54.24 16.55 -11.01
CA LYS A 306 -55.60 16.55 -11.51
C LYS A 306 -56.70 16.54 -10.41
N THR A 307 -56.27 16.52 -9.14
CA THR A 307 -57.18 16.51 -7.97
C THR A 307 -57.11 17.85 -7.21
N LYS A 308 -56.97 18.97 -7.93
CA LYS A 308 -57.26 20.33 -7.42
C LYS A 308 -58.15 21.07 -8.38
#